data_816ba96f2a8e83a7a822959064599de3
#
_entry.id   816ba96f2a8e83a7a822959064599de3
#
_cell.length_a   1.000
_cell.length_b   1.000
_cell.length_c   1.000
_cell.angle_alpha   90.00
_cell.angle_beta   90.00
_cell.angle_gamma   90.00
#
_symmetry.space_group_name_H-M   'P 1'
#
loop_
_entity.id
_entity.type
_entity.pdbx_description
1 polymer ?
#
loop_
_entity_poly.entity_id
_entity_poly.type
_entity_poly.pdbx_seq_one_letter_code
_entity_poly.pdbx_strand_id
1 'polypeptide(L)'
;LLDQHQVNNISAYRKLLRQGKASEPLPYLFLVIDEFAEFKVQFPDFMQVVNRVFAIGRTLGVHIILLTQKPASVVDDKMMANTRFRWCLKVASSADSRDMLHHPDAAKITNPGRAFIQVGEDEVYEEVQSFWSGAPYNPYRALTLQRETKVSVIDLYGNRLCYEPEKTTGYRSEKNEIDA
;
A
#
# COMPACT_ATOMS: atom_id res chain seq x y z
N LEU A 1 12.70 -15.52 -18.56
CA LEU A 1 12.30 -14.38 -19.41
C LEU A 1 13.39 -13.29 -19.44
N LEU A 2 13.87 -12.80 -18.27
CA LEU A 2 14.90 -11.76 -18.23
C LEU A 2 16.19 -12.22 -18.92
N ASP A 3 16.69 -13.40 -18.59
CA ASP A 3 17.91 -13.96 -19.17
C ASP A 3 17.77 -14.23 -20.67
N GLN A 4 16.62 -14.73 -21.11
CA GLN A 4 16.32 -14.98 -22.53
C GLN A 4 16.42 -13.71 -23.40
N HIS A 5 16.11 -12.55 -22.80
CA HIS A 5 16.17 -11.26 -23.49
C HIS A 5 17.44 -10.46 -23.13
N GLN A 6 18.38 -11.08 -22.43
CA GLN A 6 19.66 -10.47 -22.01
C GLN A 6 19.49 -9.15 -21.24
N VAL A 7 18.46 -9.08 -20.39
CA VAL A 7 18.20 -7.94 -19.51
C VAL A 7 18.24 -8.39 -18.05
N ASN A 8 18.68 -7.51 -17.16
CA ASN A 8 18.90 -7.80 -15.74
C ASN A 8 17.86 -7.17 -14.81
N ASN A 9 16.84 -6.52 -15.37
CA ASN A 9 15.79 -5.90 -14.58
C ASN A 9 14.44 -5.83 -15.31
N ILE A 10 13.36 -5.76 -14.53
CA ILE A 10 12.00 -5.73 -15.05
C ILE A 10 11.70 -4.49 -15.90
N SER A 11 12.31 -3.35 -15.58
CA SER A 11 12.09 -2.09 -16.31
C SER A 11 12.66 -2.17 -17.73
N ALA A 12 13.84 -2.76 -17.90
CA ALA A 12 14.44 -3.01 -19.20
C ALA A 12 13.58 -3.99 -20.01
N TYR A 13 13.12 -5.08 -19.39
CA TYR A 13 12.22 -6.03 -20.05
C TYR A 13 10.91 -5.38 -20.52
N ARG A 14 10.26 -4.59 -19.66
CA ARG A 14 9.05 -3.85 -20.03
C ARG A 14 9.24 -2.85 -21.15
N LYS A 15 10.45 -2.30 -21.29
CA LYS A 15 10.81 -1.47 -22.44
C LYS A 15 10.85 -2.29 -23.73
N LEU A 16 11.44 -3.50 -23.70
CA LEU A 16 11.42 -4.42 -24.83
C LEU A 16 10.00 -4.84 -25.22
N LEU A 17 9.16 -5.14 -24.23
CA LEU A 17 7.76 -5.48 -24.46
C LEU A 17 7.02 -4.33 -25.19
N ARG A 18 7.19 -3.09 -24.73
CA ARG A 18 6.59 -1.91 -25.39
C ARG A 18 7.13 -1.66 -26.80
N GLN A 19 8.33 -2.11 -27.10
CA GLN A 19 8.95 -2.02 -28.43
C GLN A 19 8.58 -3.20 -29.35
N GLY A 20 7.76 -4.14 -28.91
CA GLY A 20 7.43 -5.35 -29.66
C GLY A 20 8.58 -6.36 -29.79
N LYS A 21 9.67 -6.18 -29.03
CA LYS A 21 10.84 -7.09 -29.03
C LYS A 21 10.69 -8.25 -28.02
N ALA A 22 9.69 -8.23 -27.19
CA ALA A 22 9.26 -9.31 -26.32
C ALA A 22 7.73 -9.45 -26.45
N SER A 23 7.21 -10.66 -26.35
CA SER A 23 5.79 -10.97 -26.52
C SER A 23 5.07 -11.28 -25.21
N GLU A 24 5.80 -11.78 -24.22
CA GLU A 24 5.20 -12.23 -22.97
C GLU A 24 5.19 -11.12 -21.92
N PRO A 25 4.02 -10.79 -21.34
CA PRO A 25 3.97 -9.82 -20.25
C PRO A 25 4.64 -10.38 -18.99
N LEU A 26 5.45 -9.55 -18.34
CA LEU A 26 6.03 -9.86 -17.02
C LEU A 26 5.41 -8.93 -15.96
N PRO A 27 4.42 -9.42 -15.20
CA PRO A 27 3.81 -8.66 -14.11
C PRO A 27 4.73 -8.55 -12.91
N TYR A 28 4.45 -7.61 -12.01
CA TYR A 28 5.05 -7.61 -10.68
C TYR A 28 4.48 -8.77 -9.87
N LEU A 29 5.35 -9.42 -9.12
CA LEU A 29 4.98 -10.46 -8.16
C LEU A 29 4.98 -9.86 -6.76
N PHE A 30 3.86 -9.99 -6.04
CA PHE A 30 3.77 -9.66 -4.62
C PHE A 30 3.67 -10.95 -3.81
N LEU A 31 4.63 -11.14 -2.92
CA LEU A 31 4.64 -12.22 -1.95
C LEU A 31 4.22 -11.66 -0.60
N VAL A 32 3.08 -12.12 -0.09
CA VAL A 32 2.56 -11.72 1.21
C VAL A 32 2.78 -12.86 2.20
N ILE A 33 3.50 -12.60 3.28
CA ILE A 33 3.75 -13.57 4.36
C ILE A 33 3.03 -13.04 5.59
N ASP A 34 1.93 -13.68 5.93
CA ASP A 34 1.19 -13.43 7.16
C ASP A 34 1.84 -14.20 8.31
N GLU A 35 2.00 -13.54 9.46
CA GLU A 35 2.73 -14.00 10.65
C GLU A 35 4.15 -14.51 10.33
N PHE A 36 5.00 -13.59 9.92
CA PHE A 36 6.38 -13.90 9.53
C PHE A 36 7.20 -14.57 10.66
N ALA A 37 6.84 -14.37 11.92
CA ALA A 37 7.46 -15.04 13.05
C ALA A 37 7.31 -16.56 12.96
N GLU A 38 6.11 -17.02 12.69
CA GLU A 38 5.80 -18.45 12.51
C GLU A 38 6.49 -19.02 11.27
N PHE A 39 6.43 -18.27 10.15
CA PHE A 39 7.07 -18.67 8.91
C PHE A 39 8.57 -18.92 9.09
N LYS A 40 9.27 -18.05 9.82
CA LYS A 40 10.71 -18.17 10.08
C LYS A 40 11.06 -19.42 10.88
N VAL A 41 10.18 -19.80 11.81
CA VAL A 41 10.37 -21.02 12.64
C VAL A 41 10.09 -22.29 11.84
N GLN A 42 9.01 -22.29 11.06
CA GLN A 42 8.58 -23.47 10.30
C GLN A 42 9.46 -23.74 9.08
N PHE A 43 9.98 -22.69 8.44
CA PHE A 43 10.72 -22.77 7.19
C PHE A 43 12.09 -22.08 7.24
N PRO A 44 13.01 -22.49 8.15
CA PRO A 44 14.30 -21.83 8.32
C PRO A 44 15.15 -21.84 7.04
N ASP A 45 15.09 -22.90 6.25
CA ASP A 45 15.83 -23.00 4.98
C ASP A 45 15.36 -22.01 3.93
N PHE A 46 14.09 -21.60 3.99
CA PHE A 46 13.51 -20.63 3.07
C PHE A 46 13.98 -19.20 3.35
N MET A 47 14.53 -18.94 4.55
CA MET A 47 15.02 -17.63 4.94
C MET A 47 16.15 -17.11 4.04
N GLN A 48 16.97 -18.00 3.48
CA GLN A 48 17.99 -17.60 2.52
C GLN A 48 17.37 -17.02 1.23
N VAL A 49 16.28 -17.63 0.77
CA VAL A 49 15.54 -17.17 -0.41
C VAL A 49 14.88 -15.82 -0.11
N VAL A 50 14.21 -15.69 1.04
CA VAL A 50 13.59 -14.44 1.49
C VAL A 50 14.62 -13.33 1.53
N ASN A 51 15.75 -13.53 2.17
CA ASN A 51 16.84 -12.54 2.26
C ASN A 51 17.37 -12.14 0.87
N ARG A 52 17.48 -13.10 -0.05
CA ARG A 52 17.88 -12.81 -1.42
C ARG A 52 16.84 -11.95 -2.15
N VAL A 53 15.55 -12.24 -1.95
CA VAL A 53 14.49 -11.43 -2.54
C VAL A 53 14.48 -10.02 -1.95
N PHE A 54 14.75 -9.84 -0.66
CA PHE A 54 14.92 -8.50 -0.07
C PHE A 54 16.06 -7.72 -0.74
N ALA A 55 17.16 -8.38 -1.06
CA ALA A 55 18.31 -7.72 -1.65
C ALA A 55 18.10 -7.30 -3.12
N ILE A 56 17.48 -8.16 -3.93
CA ILE A 56 17.42 -7.97 -5.39
C ILE A 56 16.01 -7.98 -5.98
N GLY A 57 14.99 -8.35 -5.22
CA GLY A 57 13.61 -8.55 -5.70
C GLY A 57 13.05 -7.32 -6.40
N ARG A 58 13.27 -6.12 -5.87
CA ARG A 58 12.83 -4.87 -6.47
C ARG A 58 13.27 -4.75 -7.94
N THR A 59 14.51 -5.11 -8.23
CA THR A 59 15.08 -5.07 -9.58
C THR A 59 14.41 -6.07 -10.51
N LEU A 60 14.02 -7.22 -9.96
CA LEU A 60 13.34 -8.29 -10.70
C LEU A 60 11.82 -8.12 -10.77
N GLY A 61 11.27 -7.14 -10.08
CA GLY A 61 9.82 -6.91 -9.98
C GLY A 61 9.12 -7.82 -8.97
N VAL A 62 9.87 -8.32 -7.99
CA VAL A 62 9.33 -9.10 -6.87
C VAL A 62 9.30 -8.23 -5.62
N HIS A 63 8.14 -8.13 -5.01
CA HIS A 63 7.91 -7.36 -3.79
C HIS A 63 7.45 -8.29 -2.68
N ILE A 64 7.96 -8.08 -1.46
CA ILE A 64 7.54 -8.83 -0.28
C ILE A 64 6.78 -7.88 0.65
N ILE A 65 5.67 -8.37 1.18
CA ILE A 65 4.91 -7.75 2.26
C ILE A 65 4.97 -8.72 3.43
N LEU A 66 5.63 -8.29 4.52
CA LEU A 66 5.70 -9.07 5.75
C LEU A 66 4.74 -8.51 6.77
N LEU A 67 3.95 -9.39 7.37
CA LEU A 67 3.12 -9.06 8.51
C LEU A 67 3.62 -9.84 9.72
N THR A 68 3.64 -9.21 10.88
CA THR A 68 4.04 -9.86 12.13
C THR A 68 3.51 -9.09 13.32
N GLN A 69 3.20 -9.80 14.38
CA GLN A 69 2.83 -9.22 15.67
C GLN A 69 4.05 -8.92 16.56
N LYS A 70 5.21 -9.44 16.20
CA LYS A 70 6.46 -9.31 16.98
C LYS A 70 7.64 -8.90 16.09
N PRO A 71 7.72 -7.65 15.63
CA PRO A 71 8.77 -7.21 14.71
C PRO A 71 10.20 -7.36 15.28
N ALA A 72 10.39 -6.99 16.53
CA ALA A 72 11.71 -6.94 17.17
C ALA A 72 12.49 -8.27 17.20
N SER A 73 11.78 -9.40 17.28
CA SER A 73 12.42 -10.72 17.37
C SER A 73 12.58 -11.44 16.02
N VAL A 74 12.04 -10.86 14.96
CA VAL A 74 11.82 -11.60 13.71
C VAL A 74 12.48 -10.93 12.51
N VAL A 75 12.42 -9.61 12.45
CA VAL A 75 13.03 -8.82 11.39
C VAL A 75 14.45 -8.46 11.79
N ASP A 76 15.43 -8.90 11.03
CA ASP A 76 16.83 -8.57 11.27
C ASP A 76 17.22 -7.19 10.70
N ASP A 77 18.35 -6.64 11.12
CA ASP A 77 18.83 -5.33 10.70
C ASP A 77 18.99 -5.22 9.17
N LYS A 78 19.33 -6.33 8.49
CA LYS A 78 19.46 -6.34 7.03
C LYS A 78 18.11 -6.23 6.35
N MET A 79 17.08 -6.90 6.87
CA MET A 79 15.72 -6.77 6.39
C MET A 79 15.18 -5.36 6.64
N MET A 80 15.42 -4.82 7.84
CA MET A 80 15.01 -3.45 8.19
C MET A 80 15.65 -2.41 7.27
N ALA A 81 16.95 -2.52 6.99
CA ALA A 81 17.66 -1.63 6.09
C ALA A 81 17.13 -1.66 4.62
N ASN A 82 16.59 -2.81 4.20
CA ASN A 82 15.99 -2.98 2.88
C ASN A 82 14.47 -2.70 2.85
N THR A 83 13.85 -2.48 4.00
CA THR A 83 12.42 -2.20 4.14
C THR A 83 12.20 -0.71 4.23
N ARG A 84 11.96 -0.09 3.07
CA ARG A 84 11.73 1.35 3.00
C ARG A 84 10.34 1.77 3.47
N PHE A 85 9.34 0.92 3.31
CA PHE A 85 7.97 1.19 3.68
C PHE A 85 7.59 0.38 4.91
N ARG A 86 7.18 1.07 5.98
CA ARG A 86 6.79 0.47 7.24
C ARG A 86 5.41 0.95 7.63
N TRP A 87 4.57 0.03 8.04
CA TRP A 87 3.21 0.31 8.51
C TRP A 87 3.05 -0.30 9.90
N CYS A 88 2.91 0.55 10.90
CA CYS A 88 2.80 0.11 12.29
C CYS A 88 1.43 0.46 12.87
N LEU A 89 0.62 -0.54 13.12
CA LEU A 89 -0.61 -0.45 13.88
C LEU A 89 -0.27 -0.30 15.37
N LYS A 90 -1.31 -0.26 16.24
CA LYS A 90 -1.12 -0.25 17.68
C LYS A 90 -0.24 -1.41 18.13
N VAL A 91 0.78 -1.11 18.90
CA VAL A 91 1.66 -2.07 19.57
C VAL A 91 1.52 -1.97 21.08
N ALA A 92 2.00 -3.00 21.79
CA ALA A 92 1.84 -3.10 23.24
C ALA A 92 2.73 -2.13 24.01
N SER A 93 3.95 -1.87 23.54
CA SER A 93 4.92 -1.05 24.22
C SER A 93 5.57 0.01 23.32
N SER A 94 6.12 1.05 23.97
CA SER A 94 6.92 2.05 23.28
C SER A 94 8.24 1.48 22.74
N ALA A 95 8.72 0.36 23.28
CA ALA A 95 9.88 -0.34 22.76
C ALA A 95 9.56 -0.95 21.39
N ASP A 96 8.46 -1.73 21.29
CA ASP A 96 8.02 -2.32 20.02
C ASP A 96 7.80 -1.25 18.93
N SER A 97 7.27 -0.09 19.33
CA SER A 97 7.08 1.02 18.41
C SER A 97 8.42 1.57 17.89
N ARG A 98 9.42 1.74 18.78
CA ARG A 98 10.77 2.20 18.39
C ARG A 98 11.51 1.19 17.53
N ASP A 99 11.36 -0.08 17.80
CA ASP A 99 11.98 -1.14 17.00
C ASP A 99 11.47 -1.12 15.56
N MET A 100 10.22 -0.73 15.35
CA MET A 100 9.61 -0.68 14.01
C MET A 100 9.77 0.68 13.31
N LEU A 101 9.55 1.78 14.04
CA LEU A 101 9.43 3.12 13.49
C LEU A 101 10.53 4.08 13.94
N HIS A 102 11.39 3.68 14.89
CA HIS A 102 12.31 4.56 15.62
C HIS A 102 11.60 5.65 16.45
N HIS A 103 10.26 5.62 16.52
CA HIS A 103 9.39 6.53 17.26
C HIS A 103 8.46 5.76 18.22
N PRO A 104 8.08 6.32 19.40
CA PRO A 104 7.27 5.61 20.40
C PRO A 104 5.76 5.69 20.13
N ASP A 105 5.32 6.30 19.03
CA ASP A 105 3.95 6.83 18.88
C ASP A 105 2.91 5.74 18.61
N ALA A 106 3.28 4.62 17.98
CA ALA A 106 2.34 3.55 17.72
C ALA A 106 1.81 2.88 19.02
N ALA A 107 2.53 2.97 20.12
CA ALA A 107 2.05 2.51 21.43
C ALA A 107 0.91 3.37 22.00
N LYS A 108 0.81 4.64 21.58
CA LYS A 108 -0.21 5.60 22.03
C LYS A 108 -1.50 5.53 21.24
N ILE A 109 -1.55 4.76 20.17
CA ILE A 109 -2.76 4.58 19.35
C ILE A 109 -3.90 4.03 20.19
N THR A 110 -5.04 4.71 20.18
CA THR A 110 -6.26 4.29 20.88
C THR A 110 -7.34 3.79 19.94
N ASN A 111 -7.41 4.33 18.73
CA ASN A 111 -8.45 4.02 17.76
C ASN A 111 -8.10 2.75 16.95
N PRO A 112 -9.02 1.80 16.79
CA PRO A 112 -8.83 0.65 15.92
C PRO A 112 -8.58 1.08 14.46
N GLY A 113 -7.65 0.39 13.80
CA GLY A 113 -7.31 0.69 12.40
C GLY A 113 -6.45 1.95 12.20
N ARG A 114 -6.11 2.66 13.27
CA ARG A 114 -5.14 3.73 13.23
C ARG A 114 -3.74 3.15 13.13
N ALA A 115 -2.88 3.79 12.35
CA ALA A 115 -1.50 3.35 12.14
C ALA A 115 -0.57 4.53 11.87
N PHE A 116 0.72 4.31 12.04
CA PHE A 116 1.76 5.17 11.50
C PHE A 116 2.38 4.55 10.27
N ILE A 117 2.56 5.35 9.23
CA ILE A 117 3.29 5.00 8.02
C ILE A 117 4.62 5.72 8.06
N GLN A 118 5.70 4.99 7.82
CA GLN A 118 7.01 5.52 7.61
C GLN A 118 7.56 5.08 6.26
N VAL A 119 8.10 6.04 5.49
CA VAL A 119 8.79 5.77 4.22
C VAL A 119 10.20 6.35 4.31
N GLY A 120 11.20 5.50 4.11
CA GLY A 120 12.58 5.88 4.41
C GLY A 120 12.79 6.05 5.91
N GLU A 121 13.82 6.81 6.30
CA GLU A 121 14.04 7.13 7.70
C GLU A 121 13.27 8.40 8.12
N ASP A 122 13.33 9.46 7.29
CA ASP A 122 12.71 10.76 7.59
C ASP A 122 11.94 11.37 6.40
N GLU A 123 11.68 10.60 5.33
CA GLU A 123 11.04 11.15 4.13
C GLU A 123 9.53 11.35 4.34
N VAL A 124 8.86 10.38 4.95
CA VAL A 124 7.44 10.43 5.31
C VAL A 124 7.26 9.74 6.65
N TYR A 125 6.60 10.43 7.57
CA TYR A 125 6.12 9.88 8.82
C TYR A 125 4.74 10.46 9.12
N GLU A 126 3.70 9.66 8.92
CA GLU A 126 2.32 10.13 9.00
C GLU A 126 1.42 9.17 9.77
N GLU A 127 0.50 9.74 10.53
CA GLU A 127 -0.58 8.99 11.15
C GLU A 127 -1.74 8.83 10.16
N VAL A 128 -2.21 7.58 9.97
CA VAL A 128 -3.25 7.26 9.01
C VAL A 128 -4.37 6.45 9.64
N GLN A 129 -5.55 6.49 9.03
CA GLN A 129 -6.69 5.64 9.39
C GLN A 129 -6.98 4.67 8.27
N SER A 130 -6.91 3.37 8.55
CA SER A 130 -7.33 2.34 7.61
C SER A 130 -8.85 2.31 7.45
N PHE A 131 -9.30 1.80 6.31
CA PHE A 131 -10.71 1.49 6.13
C PHE A 131 -11.11 0.29 7.00
N TRP A 132 -12.38 0.29 7.42
CA TRP A 132 -12.92 -0.85 8.13
C TRP A 132 -13.33 -1.95 7.13
N SER A 133 -12.55 -3.02 7.08
CA SER A 133 -12.78 -4.16 6.17
C SER A 133 -14.06 -4.95 6.51
N GLY A 134 -14.51 -4.90 7.76
CA GLY A 134 -15.77 -5.52 8.22
C GLY A 134 -17.02 -4.66 7.98
N ALA A 135 -16.90 -3.50 7.32
CA ALA A 135 -18.07 -2.68 7.02
C ALA A 135 -19.04 -3.41 6.09
N PRO A 136 -20.36 -3.29 6.34
CA PRO A 136 -21.35 -3.88 5.45
C PRO A 136 -21.17 -3.38 4.01
N TYR A 137 -21.06 -4.29 3.08
CA TYR A 137 -20.97 -3.94 1.67
C TYR A 137 -22.34 -3.47 1.15
N ASN A 138 -22.41 -2.23 0.69
CA ASN A 138 -23.57 -1.68 0.02
C ASN A 138 -23.19 -1.28 -1.40
N PRO A 139 -23.53 -2.07 -2.42
CA PRO A 139 -23.17 -1.78 -3.82
C PRO A 139 -23.79 -0.47 -4.33
N TYR A 140 -24.89 -0.04 -3.74
CA TYR A 140 -25.58 1.20 -4.14
C TYR A 140 -25.08 2.45 -3.41
N ARG A 141 -24.22 2.32 -2.40
CA ARG A 141 -23.71 3.46 -1.62
C ARG A 141 -22.92 4.43 -2.49
N ALA A 142 -22.23 3.92 -3.50
CA ALA A 142 -21.49 4.76 -4.45
C ALA A 142 -22.42 5.61 -5.32
N LEU A 143 -23.63 5.11 -5.59
CA LEU A 143 -24.65 5.83 -6.39
C LEU A 143 -25.42 6.86 -5.53
N THR A 144 -25.54 6.62 -4.22
CA THR A 144 -26.23 7.53 -3.29
C THR A 144 -25.31 8.62 -2.72
N LEU A 145 -24.02 8.38 -2.70
CA LEU A 145 -23.03 9.41 -2.38
C LEU A 145 -22.67 10.21 -3.66
N GLN A 146 -23.65 10.87 -4.27
CA GLN A 146 -23.36 12.09 -5.01
C GLN A 146 -22.86 13.12 -3.98
N ARG A 147 -21.60 12.99 -3.60
CA ARG A 147 -20.90 14.09 -2.97
C ARG A 147 -20.90 15.21 -3.99
N GLU A 148 -21.70 16.24 -3.72
CA GLU A 148 -21.50 17.51 -4.39
C GLU A 148 -20.02 17.88 -4.20
N THR A 149 -19.23 17.61 -5.21
CA THR A 149 -17.82 18.03 -5.21
C THR A 149 -17.85 19.55 -5.35
N LYS A 150 -17.80 20.26 -4.22
CA LYS A 150 -17.69 21.70 -4.23
C LYS A 150 -16.28 22.05 -4.68
N VAL A 151 -16.12 22.33 -5.96
CA VAL A 151 -14.90 22.89 -6.50
C VAL A 151 -14.90 24.37 -6.14
N SER A 152 -13.93 24.81 -5.33
CA SER A 152 -13.72 26.20 -5.02
C SER A 152 -12.54 26.70 -5.83
N VAL A 153 -12.72 27.78 -6.57
CA VAL A 153 -11.62 28.51 -7.18
C VAL A 153 -11.03 29.41 -6.10
N ILE A 154 -9.72 29.35 -5.91
CA ILE A 154 -8.97 30.22 -5.00
C ILE A 154 -8.16 31.21 -5.81
N ASP A 155 -8.11 32.46 -5.36
CA ASP A 155 -7.25 33.49 -5.95
C ASP A 155 -5.76 33.28 -5.55
N LEU A 156 -4.87 34.08 -6.11
CA LEU A 156 -3.43 34.02 -5.82
C LEU A 156 -3.08 34.33 -4.36
N TYR A 157 -4.02 34.83 -3.58
CA TYR A 157 -3.85 35.14 -2.16
C TYR A 157 -4.51 34.11 -1.24
N GLY A 158 -5.08 33.01 -1.80
CA GLY A 158 -5.71 31.95 -1.03
C GLY A 158 -7.17 32.23 -0.65
N ASN A 159 -7.80 33.28 -1.13
CA ASN A 159 -9.21 33.55 -0.87
C ASN A 159 -10.09 32.71 -1.78
N ARG A 160 -11.17 32.16 -1.22
CA ARG A 160 -12.17 31.45 -2.01
C ARG A 160 -12.98 32.43 -2.85
N LEU A 161 -12.93 32.29 -4.16
CA LEU A 161 -13.84 32.94 -5.07
C LEU A 161 -15.16 32.19 -5.05
N CYS A 162 -16.29 32.87 -4.83
CA CYS A 162 -17.61 32.30 -4.95
C CYS A 162 -17.85 31.88 -6.40
N TYR A 163 -17.82 30.57 -6.66
CA TYR A 163 -18.24 29.98 -7.93
C TYR A 163 -19.59 29.33 -7.68
N GLU A 164 -20.64 29.83 -8.33
CA GLU A 164 -21.91 29.15 -8.44
C GLU A 164 -21.79 28.18 -9.63
N PRO A 165 -21.71 26.86 -9.40
CA PRO A 165 -21.71 25.93 -10.52
C PRO A 165 -23.06 26.03 -11.25
N GLU A 166 -23.04 26.20 -12.56
CA GLU A 166 -24.22 26.01 -13.38
C GLU A 166 -24.81 24.65 -13.06
N LYS A 167 -26.12 24.62 -12.76
CA LYS A 167 -26.86 23.37 -12.51
C LYS A 167 -26.81 22.54 -13.77
N THR A 168 -25.87 21.62 -13.86
CA THR A 168 -25.92 20.56 -14.84
C THR A 168 -27.18 19.75 -14.56
N THR A 169 -28.16 19.88 -15.43
CA THR A 169 -29.40 19.11 -15.44
C THR A 169 -29.04 17.63 -15.39
N GLY A 170 -29.36 17.00 -14.24
CA GLY A 170 -29.06 15.60 -14.01
C GLY A 170 -29.71 14.72 -15.07
N TYR A 171 -28.94 13.76 -15.54
CA TYR A 171 -29.49 12.60 -16.25
C TYR A 171 -30.52 11.94 -15.34
N ARG A 172 -31.80 12.05 -15.70
CA ARG A 172 -32.88 11.22 -15.17
C ARG A 172 -32.59 9.80 -15.63
N SER A 173 -32.20 8.92 -14.74
CA SER A 173 -32.28 7.48 -14.99
C SER A 173 -33.73 7.09 -15.06
N GLU A 174 -34.18 6.69 -16.23
CA GLU A 174 -35.49 6.01 -16.41
C GLU A 174 -35.47 4.75 -15.51
N LYS A 175 -36.44 4.70 -14.61
CA LYS A 175 -36.80 3.47 -13.90
C LYS A 175 -37.30 2.48 -14.95
N ASN A 176 -36.51 1.44 -15.21
CA ASN A 176 -37.05 0.25 -15.81
C ASN A 176 -37.84 -0.53 -14.75
N GLU A 177 -39.13 -0.40 -14.78
CA GLU A 177 -40.07 -1.37 -14.23
C GLU A 177 -39.87 -2.69 -14.97
N ILE A 178 -39.38 -3.70 -14.25
CA ILE A 178 -39.59 -5.10 -14.64
C ILE A 178 -40.19 -5.76 -13.39
N ASP A 179 -41.51 -5.62 -13.29
CA ASP A 179 -42.41 -6.56 -12.65
C ASP A 179 -42.93 -7.53 -13.72
N ALA A 180 -42.61 -8.80 -13.55
CA ALA A 180 -43.40 -9.96 -13.90
C ALA A 180 -42.70 -11.25 -13.41
#